data_6c35c181cb99e723dad5508463abe34d
#
_entry.id   6c35c181cb99e723dad5508463abe34d
#
_cell.length_a   1.000
_cell.length_b   1.000
_cell.length_c   1.000
_cell.angle_alpha   90.00
_cell.angle_beta   90.00
_cell.angle_gamma   90.00
#
_symmetry.space_group_name_H-M   'P 1'
#
loop_
_entity.id
_entity.type
_entity.pdbx_description
1 polymer ?
#
loop_
_entity_poly.entity_id
_entity_poly.type
_entity_poly.pdbx_seq_one_letter_code
_entity_poly.pdbx_strand_id
1 'polypeptide(L)'
;MDHNIPLQKLHNYGIRGNLYEWIKAFLSNRTQTVVVDGHHSDPKPVISGVPQGSVLGPILFIIYINDLHKVVKNCDPGSFADDTKIQRKIDISEDAEIVQEDLDSIIEWSKKNNMVLHQDKFMLLRYRTNKSTMLDELPFTSHLSEYATPSGHILKPQKSARDLGVELSYYKWTPHINKMLAGAIKTASWVLGVFKDRSKPVMLQLYKSLIRSRVEYCCPLWNPVKVSDIQAIEDVQRNFTRRIAGTGDLDYWERLSALNLLSLQRRRERYMIIHVWKILNETTPNDIGMQFTDNMRLGKKVKIPAFNKHAPLSAVSHYDSPATQLYMFKILLGKFLHEIPDKPPVKGYHTTQNRNSIIDW
;
A
#
# COMPACT_ATOMS: atom_id res chain seq x y z
N MET A 1 -22.75 6.67 11.06
CA MET A 1 -23.60 6.64 9.85
C MET A 1 -25.04 6.56 10.32
N ASP A 2 -25.82 7.62 10.11
CA ASP A 2 -27.27 7.64 10.36
C ASP A 2 -27.96 6.75 9.33
N HIS A 3 -28.92 5.90 9.73
CA HIS A 3 -29.55 4.91 8.85
C HIS A 3 -30.45 5.55 7.77
N ASN A 4 -31.00 6.74 8.01
CA ASN A 4 -31.86 7.43 7.06
C ASN A 4 -31.09 7.89 5.81
N ILE A 5 -29.85 8.34 5.99
CA ILE A 5 -29.02 8.87 4.91
C ILE A 5 -28.69 7.81 3.85
N PRO A 6 -28.14 6.62 4.18
CA PRO A 6 -27.91 5.59 3.18
C PRO A 6 -29.21 5.08 2.55
N LEU A 7 -30.32 5.05 3.27
CA LEU A 7 -31.64 4.70 2.69
C LEU A 7 -32.09 5.73 1.64
N GLN A 8 -31.90 7.01 1.92
CA GLN A 8 -32.19 8.07 0.94
C GLN A 8 -31.27 7.97 -0.28
N LYS A 9 -29.95 7.70 -0.06
CA LYS A 9 -29.00 7.53 -1.16
C LYS A 9 -29.32 6.29 -2.01
N LEU A 10 -29.71 5.18 -1.39
CA LEU A 10 -30.17 3.98 -2.10
C LEU A 10 -31.37 4.31 -2.99
N HIS A 11 -32.32 5.06 -2.45
CA HIS A 11 -33.50 5.51 -3.21
C HIS A 11 -33.10 6.38 -4.43
N ASN A 12 -32.11 7.27 -4.26
CA ASN A 12 -31.55 8.11 -5.32
C ASN A 12 -30.79 7.32 -6.40
N TYR A 13 -30.17 6.20 -6.02
CA TYR A 13 -29.54 5.24 -6.95
C TYR A 13 -30.54 4.32 -7.66
N GLY A 14 -31.85 4.50 -7.45
CA GLY A 14 -32.89 3.73 -8.14
C GLY A 14 -33.27 2.42 -7.46
N ILE A 15 -32.75 2.12 -6.26
CA ILE A 15 -33.14 0.93 -5.50
C ILE A 15 -34.48 1.16 -4.87
N ARG A 16 -35.47 0.32 -5.25
CA ARG A 16 -36.89 0.45 -4.93
C ARG A 16 -37.50 -0.92 -4.56
N GLY A 17 -38.75 -0.88 -4.11
CA GLY A 17 -39.59 -2.07 -3.89
C GLY A 17 -39.02 -3.00 -2.82
N ASN A 18 -39.16 -4.29 -2.99
CA ASN A 18 -38.80 -5.31 -1.99
C ASN A 18 -37.35 -5.26 -1.54
N LEU A 19 -36.41 -4.95 -2.43
CA LEU A 19 -35.02 -4.83 -2.08
C LEU A 19 -34.75 -3.65 -1.14
N TYR A 20 -35.40 -2.51 -1.41
CA TYR A 20 -35.27 -1.35 -0.53
C TYR A 20 -35.86 -1.63 0.86
N GLU A 21 -37.06 -2.19 0.93
CA GLU A 21 -37.70 -2.52 2.22
C GLU A 21 -36.92 -3.58 2.99
N TRP A 22 -36.28 -4.54 2.30
CA TRP A 22 -35.42 -5.52 2.92
C TRP A 22 -34.18 -4.87 3.54
N ILE A 23 -33.50 -3.96 2.82
CA ILE A 23 -32.32 -3.24 3.34
C ILE A 23 -32.73 -2.36 4.53
N LYS A 24 -33.88 -1.69 4.44
CA LYS A 24 -34.44 -0.88 5.53
C LYS A 24 -34.68 -1.74 6.78
N ALA A 25 -35.32 -2.89 6.62
CA ALA A 25 -35.54 -3.83 7.72
C ALA A 25 -34.19 -4.35 8.30
N PHE A 26 -33.20 -4.60 7.45
CA PHE A 26 -31.87 -5.02 7.87
C PHE A 26 -31.17 -3.98 8.76
N LEU A 27 -31.39 -2.70 8.55
CA LEU A 27 -30.80 -1.62 9.34
C LEU A 27 -31.62 -1.24 10.57
N SER A 28 -32.94 -1.46 10.55
CA SER A 28 -33.88 -0.95 11.55
C SER A 28 -34.08 -1.92 12.72
N ASN A 29 -34.49 -1.39 13.88
CA ASN A 29 -34.91 -2.14 15.05
C ASN A 29 -33.89 -3.17 15.57
N ARG A 30 -32.61 -2.88 15.40
CA ARG A 30 -31.55 -3.75 15.86
C ARG A 30 -31.15 -3.41 17.30
N THR A 31 -30.79 -4.42 18.05
CA THR A 31 -30.17 -4.31 19.37
C THR A 31 -28.82 -5.01 19.40
N GLN A 32 -27.95 -4.56 20.27
CA GLN A 32 -26.67 -5.22 20.57
C GLN A 32 -26.54 -5.53 22.05
N THR A 33 -25.90 -6.64 22.34
CA THR A 33 -25.58 -7.10 23.69
C THR A 33 -24.11 -7.47 23.75
N VAL A 34 -23.42 -7.07 24.80
CA VAL A 34 -22.02 -7.48 25.05
C VAL A 34 -22.02 -8.75 25.89
N VAL A 35 -21.20 -9.71 25.50
CA VAL A 35 -21.04 -10.97 26.23
C VAL A 35 -19.58 -11.08 26.71
N VAL A 36 -19.41 -11.23 28.03
CA VAL A 36 -18.10 -11.44 28.66
C VAL A 36 -18.22 -12.63 29.61
N ASP A 37 -17.40 -13.65 29.44
CA ASP A 37 -17.39 -14.86 30.26
C ASP A 37 -18.79 -15.51 30.45
N GLY A 38 -19.60 -15.47 29.39
CA GLY A 38 -20.98 -16.02 29.41
C GLY A 38 -22.04 -15.11 30.02
N HIS A 39 -21.68 -13.96 30.56
CA HIS A 39 -22.61 -12.95 31.10
C HIS A 39 -22.99 -11.96 30.01
N HIS A 40 -24.29 -11.66 29.88
CA HIS A 40 -24.85 -10.75 28.91
C HIS A 40 -25.16 -9.39 29.55
N SER A 41 -24.81 -8.32 28.84
CA SER A 41 -25.30 -6.98 29.19
C SER A 41 -26.77 -6.82 28.77
N ASP A 42 -27.42 -5.76 29.30
CA ASP A 42 -28.72 -5.34 28.78
C ASP A 42 -28.65 -5.01 27.29
N PRO A 43 -29.67 -5.38 26.49
CA PRO A 43 -29.74 -5.00 25.09
C PRO A 43 -29.79 -3.48 24.92
N LYS A 44 -28.95 -2.92 24.04
CA LYS A 44 -28.96 -1.51 23.66
C LYS A 44 -29.35 -1.37 22.20
N PRO A 45 -30.21 -0.39 21.82
CA PRO A 45 -30.59 -0.17 20.44
C PRO A 45 -29.38 0.27 19.60
N VAL A 46 -29.28 -0.24 18.38
CA VAL A 46 -28.28 0.19 17.38
C VAL A 46 -28.93 1.26 16.50
N ILE A 47 -28.63 2.52 16.80
CA ILE A 47 -29.25 3.69 16.14
C ILE A 47 -28.42 4.21 14.96
N SER A 48 -27.19 3.70 14.76
CA SER A 48 -26.29 4.14 13.71
C SER A 48 -25.27 3.05 13.33
N GLY A 49 -24.59 3.24 12.21
CA GLY A 49 -23.58 2.31 11.72
C GLY A 49 -24.14 1.24 10.80
N VAL A 50 -23.32 0.27 10.44
CA VAL A 50 -23.71 -0.95 9.71
C VAL A 50 -23.29 -2.17 10.51
N PRO A 51 -24.01 -3.30 10.43
CA PRO A 51 -23.61 -4.51 11.13
C PRO A 51 -22.22 -4.99 10.68
N GLN A 52 -21.25 -4.90 11.57
CA GLN A 52 -19.89 -5.39 11.31
C GLN A 52 -19.90 -6.91 11.13
N GLY A 53 -19.10 -7.41 10.19
CA GLY A 53 -19.05 -8.84 9.85
C GLY A 53 -20.16 -9.30 8.89
N SER A 54 -21.09 -8.43 8.49
CA SER A 54 -22.07 -8.73 7.45
C SER A 54 -21.52 -8.49 6.05
N VAL A 55 -22.00 -9.22 5.06
CA VAL A 55 -21.64 -9.02 3.64
C VAL A 55 -22.18 -7.68 3.10
N LEU A 56 -23.35 -7.26 3.57
CA LEU A 56 -24.00 -6.03 3.11
C LEU A 56 -23.41 -4.76 3.73
N GLY A 57 -22.85 -4.84 4.94
CA GLY A 57 -22.31 -3.70 5.66
C GLY A 57 -21.30 -2.87 4.86
N PRO A 58 -20.24 -3.46 4.31
CA PRO A 58 -19.27 -2.73 3.48
C PRO A 58 -19.89 -2.08 2.24
N ILE A 59 -20.86 -2.73 1.60
CA ILE A 59 -21.55 -2.21 0.41
C ILE A 59 -22.36 -0.97 0.76
N LEU A 60 -23.13 -1.03 1.84
CA LEU A 60 -23.91 0.11 2.34
C LEU A 60 -23.02 1.29 2.74
N PHE A 61 -21.86 1.01 3.33
CA PHE A 61 -20.89 2.04 3.67
C PHE A 61 -20.32 2.72 2.41
N ILE A 62 -19.96 1.94 1.38
CA ILE A 62 -19.48 2.50 0.10
C ILE A 62 -20.57 3.37 -0.54
N ILE A 63 -21.82 2.93 -0.58
CA ILE A 63 -22.94 3.71 -1.11
C ILE A 63 -23.12 5.02 -0.31
N TYR A 64 -22.95 4.95 1.01
CA TYR A 64 -23.07 6.10 1.87
C TYR A 64 -21.97 7.15 1.61
N ILE A 65 -20.71 6.74 1.40
CA ILE A 65 -19.56 7.65 1.24
C ILE A 65 -19.33 8.08 -0.22
N ASN A 66 -19.90 7.40 -1.19
CA ASN A 66 -19.56 7.53 -2.61
C ASN A 66 -19.73 8.95 -3.18
N ASP A 67 -20.61 9.76 -2.63
CA ASP A 67 -20.81 11.14 -3.08
C ASP A 67 -19.85 12.15 -2.44
N LEU A 68 -18.99 11.72 -1.51
CA LEU A 68 -17.91 12.55 -0.96
C LEU A 68 -16.97 13.06 -2.06
N HIS A 69 -16.64 12.20 -3.03
CA HIS A 69 -15.77 12.60 -4.15
C HIS A 69 -16.37 13.72 -5.02
N LYS A 70 -17.69 13.90 -5.02
CA LYS A 70 -18.36 14.93 -5.81
C LYS A 70 -18.22 16.34 -5.24
N VAL A 71 -17.89 16.46 -3.96
CA VAL A 71 -17.67 17.76 -3.31
C VAL A 71 -16.23 18.23 -3.42
N VAL A 72 -15.28 17.33 -3.70
CA VAL A 72 -13.89 17.65 -4.02
C VAL A 72 -13.84 18.02 -5.51
N LYS A 73 -13.55 19.28 -5.82
CA LYS A 73 -13.62 19.79 -7.20
C LYS A 73 -12.26 20.05 -7.81
N ASN A 74 -11.30 20.39 -6.99
CA ASN A 74 -10.02 20.97 -7.43
C ASN A 74 -8.82 20.09 -7.09
N CYS A 75 -8.97 19.19 -6.13
CA CYS A 75 -7.95 18.22 -5.71
C CYS A 75 -8.27 16.83 -6.27
N ASP A 76 -7.26 15.96 -6.35
CA ASP A 76 -7.46 14.54 -6.65
C ASP A 76 -7.89 13.81 -5.38
N PRO A 77 -9.14 13.32 -5.28
CA PRO A 77 -9.57 12.54 -4.14
C PRO A 77 -9.18 11.08 -4.29
N GLY A 78 -8.74 10.45 -3.21
CA GLY A 78 -8.55 9.00 -3.11
C GLY A 78 -9.18 8.47 -1.84
N SER A 79 -10.00 7.43 -1.93
CA SER A 79 -10.62 6.81 -0.76
C SER A 79 -10.44 5.31 -0.75
N PHE A 80 -10.26 4.77 0.44
CA PHE A 80 -10.31 3.34 0.71
C PHE A 80 -11.12 3.13 1.99
N ALA A 81 -12.33 2.66 1.84
CA ALA A 81 -13.34 2.61 2.90
C ALA A 81 -13.52 4.01 3.54
N ASP A 82 -13.21 4.15 4.82
CA ASP A 82 -13.28 5.40 5.60
C ASP A 82 -12.02 6.29 5.48
N ASP A 83 -10.91 5.72 5.04
CA ASP A 83 -9.68 6.48 4.80
C ASP A 83 -9.82 7.29 3.51
N THR A 84 -9.88 8.62 3.62
CA THR A 84 -9.98 9.54 2.49
C THR A 84 -8.79 10.50 2.50
N LYS A 85 -8.23 10.73 1.31
CA LYS A 85 -7.16 11.69 1.08
C LYS A 85 -7.48 12.57 -0.11
N ILE A 86 -7.02 13.80 -0.05
CA ILE A 86 -6.99 14.71 -1.19
C ILE A 86 -5.56 15.12 -1.46
N GLN A 87 -5.20 15.29 -2.71
CA GLN A 87 -3.86 15.69 -3.11
C GLN A 87 -3.91 16.73 -4.22
N ARG A 88 -2.98 17.68 -4.17
CA ARG A 88 -2.83 18.69 -5.19
C ARG A 88 -1.37 19.13 -5.27
N LYS A 89 -0.90 19.43 -6.48
CA LYS A 89 0.37 20.10 -6.71
C LYS A 89 0.21 21.56 -6.35
N ILE A 90 1.12 22.11 -5.55
CA ILE A 90 1.15 23.51 -5.12
C ILE A 90 2.32 24.18 -5.84
N ASP A 91 2.01 25.01 -6.81
CA ASP A 91 3.01 25.81 -7.54
C ASP A 91 2.98 27.30 -7.10
N ILE A 92 1.81 27.79 -6.71
CA ILE A 92 1.56 29.18 -6.28
C ILE A 92 0.73 29.19 -4.99
N SER A 93 0.62 30.35 -4.33
CA SER A 93 -0.13 30.49 -3.06
C SER A 93 -1.62 30.18 -3.20
N GLU A 94 -2.20 30.57 -4.33
CA GLU A 94 -3.61 30.34 -4.67
C GLU A 94 -3.97 28.85 -4.73
N ASP A 95 -3.02 27.98 -5.08
CA ASP A 95 -3.24 26.53 -5.02
C ASP A 95 -3.50 26.04 -3.60
N ALA A 96 -2.94 26.68 -2.58
CA ALA A 96 -3.18 26.32 -1.20
C ALA A 96 -4.60 26.73 -0.75
N GLU A 97 -5.10 27.90 -1.21
CA GLU A 97 -6.48 28.33 -0.97
C GLU A 97 -7.48 27.32 -1.56
N ILE A 98 -7.21 26.86 -2.77
CA ILE A 98 -8.01 25.86 -3.46
C ILE A 98 -8.08 24.54 -2.67
N VAL A 99 -6.97 24.10 -2.05
CA VAL A 99 -6.97 22.91 -1.18
C VAL A 99 -7.81 23.16 0.08
N GLN A 100 -7.76 24.39 0.64
CA GLN A 100 -8.59 24.76 1.78
C GLN A 100 -10.09 24.72 1.45
N GLU A 101 -10.49 25.22 0.26
CA GLU A 101 -11.88 25.18 -0.21
C GLU A 101 -12.41 23.73 -0.30
N ASP A 102 -11.62 22.81 -0.85
CA ASP A 102 -12.01 21.39 -0.93
C ASP A 102 -12.05 20.74 0.45
N LEU A 103 -11.14 21.10 1.37
CA LEU A 103 -11.18 20.63 2.76
C LEU A 103 -12.46 21.10 3.46
N ASP A 104 -12.84 22.36 3.30
CA ASP A 104 -14.07 22.93 3.88
C ASP A 104 -15.31 22.24 3.31
N SER A 105 -15.31 21.96 2.00
CA SER A 105 -16.39 21.21 1.32
C SER A 105 -16.53 19.78 1.88
N ILE A 106 -15.44 19.09 2.19
CA ILE A 106 -15.45 17.77 2.84
C ILE A 106 -16.05 17.86 4.25
N ILE A 107 -15.67 18.87 5.01
CA ILE A 107 -16.16 19.06 6.38
C ILE A 107 -17.66 19.41 6.37
N GLU A 108 -18.10 20.24 5.43
CA GLU A 108 -19.51 20.54 5.24
C GLU A 108 -20.32 19.27 4.85
N TRP A 109 -19.79 18.51 3.90
CA TRP A 109 -20.37 17.22 3.52
C TRP A 109 -20.50 16.29 4.73
N SER A 110 -19.48 16.23 5.59
CA SER A 110 -19.49 15.38 6.78
C SER A 110 -20.58 15.76 7.77
N LYS A 111 -20.78 17.06 7.99
CA LYS A 111 -21.87 17.59 8.82
C LYS A 111 -23.23 17.24 8.25
N LYS A 112 -23.42 17.47 6.95
CA LYS A 112 -24.68 17.18 6.22
C LYS A 112 -25.03 15.68 6.22
N ASN A 113 -24.03 14.82 6.23
CA ASN A 113 -24.22 13.37 6.24
C ASN A 113 -24.14 12.77 7.66
N ASN A 114 -24.15 13.56 8.75
CA ASN A 114 -24.00 13.07 10.11
C ASN A 114 -22.79 12.13 10.30
N MET A 115 -21.67 12.44 9.62
CA MET A 115 -20.43 11.72 9.74
C MET A 115 -19.41 12.56 10.50
N VAL A 116 -19.17 12.24 11.77
CA VAL A 116 -18.22 12.99 12.59
C VAL A 116 -16.79 12.66 12.13
N LEU A 117 -16.09 13.67 11.65
CA LEU A 117 -14.66 13.59 11.33
C LEU A 117 -13.86 13.99 12.58
N HIS A 118 -12.97 13.11 13.04
CA HIS A 118 -12.07 13.42 14.14
C HIS A 118 -10.92 14.32 13.68
N GLN A 119 -10.90 15.55 14.12
CA GLN A 119 -9.91 16.56 13.70
C GLN A 119 -8.48 16.15 14.01
N ASP A 120 -8.23 15.48 15.14
CA ASP A 120 -6.90 14.99 15.53
C ASP A 120 -6.35 13.88 14.63
N LYS A 121 -7.21 13.31 13.75
CA LYS A 121 -6.80 12.30 12.78
C LYS A 121 -6.44 12.88 11.41
N PHE A 122 -6.69 14.16 11.19
CA PHE A 122 -6.26 14.81 9.96
C PHE A 122 -4.73 14.86 9.91
N MET A 123 -4.16 14.45 8.80
CA MET A 123 -2.73 14.44 8.58
C MET A 123 -2.37 15.23 7.34
N LEU A 124 -1.52 16.23 7.48
CA LEU A 124 -0.97 17.00 6.38
C LEU A 124 0.42 16.51 6.05
N LEU A 125 0.62 16.01 4.82
CA LEU A 125 1.93 15.68 4.28
C LEU A 125 2.30 16.64 3.15
N ARG A 126 3.51 17.17 3.21
CA ARG A 126 4.08 18.02 2.15
C ARG A 126 5.21 17.26 1.47
N TYR A 127 5.07 16.99 0.17
CA TYR A 127 6.12 16.40 -0.65
C TYR A 127 6.89 17.51 -1.37
N ARG A 128 8.22 17.46 -1.32
CA ARG A 128 9.11 18.42 -1.99
C ARG A 128 10.17 17.69 -2.79
N THR A 129 10.66 18.28 -3.87
CA THR A 129 11.81 17.77 -4.59
C THR A 129 13.10 18.26 -3.92
N ASN A 130 14.19 17.47 -3.97
CA ASN A 130 15.51 17.86 -3.41
C ASN A 130 16.07 19.19 -3.99
N LYS A 131 15.56 19.65 -5.13
CA LYS A 131 15.95 20.93 -5.75
C LYS A 131 15.24 22.15 -5.16
N SER A 132 14.26 21.92 -4.31
CA SER A 132 13.41 22.99 -3.75
C SER A 132 13.86 23.40 -2.35
N THR A 133 15.17 23.52 -2.11
CA THR A 133 15.70 24.18 -0.90
C THR A 133 15.30 25.68 -0.86
N MET A 134 14.98 26.28 -2.00
CA MET A 134 14.45 27.64 -2.07
C MET A 134 12.99 27.80 -1.59
N LEU A 135 12.22 26.71 -1.47
CA LEU A 135 10.84 26.78 -0.98
C LEU A 135 10.72 26.89 0.55
N ASP A 136 11.82 26.72 1.29
CA ASP A 136 11.87 27.11 2.70
C ASP A 136 11.91 28.64 2.86
N GLU A 137 12.30 29.36 1.81
CA GLU A 137 12.41 30.83 1.75
C GLU A 137 11.27 31.49 0.95
N LEU A 138 10.44 30.73 0.22
CA LEU A 138 9.20 31.32 -0.29
C LEU A 138 8.34 31.74 0.90
N PRO A 139 7.68 32.91 0.83
CA PRO A 139 6.88 33.47 1.91
C PRO A 139 5.58 32.67 2.15
N PHE A 140 5.70 31.34 2.25
CA PHE A 140 4.74 30.49 2.92
C PHE A 140 4.64 30.85 4.42
N THR A 141 5.39 31.85 4.85
CA THR A 141 5.48 32.29 6.24
C THR A 141 4.40 33.29 6.64
N SER A 142 3.64 33.83 5.71
CA SER A 142 2.56 34.75 6.07
C SER A 142 1.22 34.24 5.60
N HIS A 143 0.40 33.72 6.47
CA HIS A 143 -1.06 33.55 6.43
C HIS A 143 -1.65 32.33 5.71
N LEU A 144 -1.00 31.70 4.73
CA LEU A 144 -1.55 30.53 3.98
C LEU A 144 -0.83 29.20 4.25
N SER A 145 0.09 29.17 5.21
CA SER A 145 0.84 27.94 5.54
C SER A 145 0.09 26.95 6.41
N GLU A 146 -1.06 27.29 6.91
CA GLU A 146 -1.82 26.49 7.88
C GLU A 146 -3.22 26.22 7.37
N TYR A 147 -3.42 25.00 6.84
CA TYR A 147 -4.78 24.54 6.62
C TYR A 147 -5.49 24.42 7.96
N ALA A 148 -6.72 24.90 8.02
CA ALA A 148 -7.52 24.86 9.23
C ALA A 148 -8.88 24.24 8.96
N THR A 149 -9.45 23.59 9.96
CA THR A 149 -10.86 23.22 9.93
C THR A 149 -11.73 24.43 10.26
N PRO A 150 -13.00 24.48 9.85
CA PRO A 150 -13.92 25.57 10.20
C PRO A 150 -14.09 25.81 11.70
N SER A 151 -13.71 24.84 12.53
CA SER A 151 -13.69 24.95 14.00
C SER A 151 -12.40 25.56 14.55
N GLY A 152 -11.46 25.98 13.69
CA GLY A 152 -10.19 26.59 14.07
C GLY A 152 -9.06 25.61 14.40
N HIS A 153 -9.24 24.28 14.17
CA HIS A 153 -8.15 23.33 14.35
C HIS A 153 -7.17 23.42 13.18
N ILE A 154 -5.91 23.74 13.49
CA ILE A 154 -4.84 23.94 12.53
C ILE A 154 -4.18 22.61 12.19
N LEU A 155 -4.05 22.28 10.90
CA LEU A 155 -3.41 21.07 10.42
C LEU A 155 -1.89 21.29 10.31
N LYS A 156 -1.14 20.78 11.29
CA LYS A 156 0.32 20.88 11.29
C LYS A 156 0.95 19.87 10.33
N PRO A 157 1.89 20.30 9.47
CA PRO A 157 2.62 19.37 8.60
C PRO A 157 3.35 18.30 9.40
N GLN A 158 3.17 17.04 9.03
CA GLN A 158 3.82 15.91 9.65
C GLN A 158 5.01 15.42 8.79
N LYS A 159 6.04 14.89 9.45
CA LYS A 159 7.22 14.32 8.76
C LYS A 159 6.90 13.01 8.07
N SER A 160 5.95 12.27 8.57
CA SER A 160 5.44 11.04 7.99
C SER A 160 3.98 10.80 8.37
N ALA A 161 3.27 10.05 7.56
CA ALA A 161 1.93 9.56 7.84
C ALA A 161 1.79 8.11 7.37
N ARG A 162 0.95 7.36 8.05
CA ARG A 162 0.64 5.99 7.67
C ARG A 162 -0.59 5.98 6.77
N ASP A 163 -0.43 5.47 5.55
CA ASP A 163 -1.51 5.26 4.59
C ASP A 163 -1.55 3.79 4.19
N LEU A 164 -2.69 3.12 4.38
CA LEU A 164 -2.92 1.71 4.04
C LEU A 164 -1.78 0.76 4.47
N GLY A 165 -1.23 0.99 5.65
CA GLY A 165 -0.15 0.17 6.20
C GLY A 165 1.26 0.57 5.77
N VAL A 166 1.42 1.52 4.85
CA VAL A 166 2.70 2.06 4.40
C VAL A 166 2.98 3.38 5.10
N GLU A 167 4.21 3.57 5.60
CA GLU A 167 4.66 4.85 6.15
C GLU A 167 5.16 5.73 5.02
N LEU A 168 4.39 6.76 4.70
CA LEU A 168 4.76 7.77 3.71
C LEU A 168 5.59 8.86 4.38
N SER A 169 6.70 9.26 3.78
CA SER A 169 7.55 10.35 4.26
C SER A 169 8.12 11.15 3.08
N TYR A 170 8.64 12.36 3.35
CA TYR A 170 8.99 13.36 2.31
C TYR A 170 9.90 12.84 1.19
N TYR A 171 10.94 12.06 1.49
CA TYR A 171 12.01 11.78 0.51
C TYR A 171 12.57 10.38 0.55
N LYS A 172 12.28 9.59 1.57
CA LYS A 172 12.99 8.33 1.82
C LYS A 172 12.04 7.25 2.30
N TRP A 173 12.21 6.08 1.75
CA TRP A 173 11.52 4.88 2.21
C TRP A 173 12.16 4.25 3.46
N THR A 174 13.34 4.70 3.87
CA THR A 174 14.05 4.18 5.04
C THR A 174 13.21 4.17 6.33
N PRO A 175 12.38 5.20 6.65
CA PRO A 175 11.49 5.14 7.82
C PRO A 175 10.46 4.00 7.74
N HIS A 176 9.85 3.82 6.56
CA HIS A 176 8.95 2.68 6.33
C HIS A 176 9.67 1.35 6.47
N ILE A 177 10.82 1.20 5.81
CA ILE A 177 11.63 -0.01 5.85
C ILE A 177 12.02 -0.35 7.29
N ASN A 178 12.51 0.60 8.07
CA ASN A 178 12.88 0.38 9.47
C ASN A 178 11.69 -0.09 10.32
N LYS A 179 10.53 0.51 10.17
CA LYS A 179 9.30 0.14 10.89
C LYS A 179 8.81 -1.26 10.48
N MET A 180 8.85 -1.55 9.20
CA MET A 180 8.53 -2.88 8.65
C MET A 180 9.49 -3.95 9.17
N LEU A 181 10.80 -3.69 9.14
CA LEU A 181 11.83 -4.60 9.65
C LEU A 181 11.67 -4.87 11.14
N ALA A 182 11.43 -3.84 11.94
CA ALA A 182 11.17 -4.01 13.38
C ALA A 182 9.97 -4.94 13.64
N GLY A 183 8.88 -4.77 12.88
CA GLY A 183 7.73 -5.65 12.94
C GLY A 183 8.02 -7.09 12.50
N ALA A 184 8.78 -7.25 11.42
CA ALA A 184 9.17 -8.57 10.90
C ALA A 184 10.10 -9.32 11.85
N ILE A 185 11.10 -8.63 12.41
CA ILE A 185 12.04 -9.19 13.40
C ILE A 185 11.30 -9.60 14.67
N LYS A 186 10.38 -8.75 15.18
CA LYS A 186 9.54 -9.08 16.34
C LYS A 186 8.72 -10.36 16.08
N THR A 187 8.10 -10.46 14.92
CA THR A 187 7.33 -11.66 14.55
C THR A 187 8.23 -12.88 14.39
N ALA A 188 9.41 -12.73 13.78
CA ALA A 188 10.37 -13.82 13.64
C ALA A 188 10.85 -14.34 15.00
N SER A 189 11.17 -13.44 15.92
CA SER A 189 11.58 -13.79 17.30
C SER A 189 10.46 -14.49 18.06
N TRP A 190 9.22 -14.03 17.92
CA TRP A 190 8.06 -14.69 18.52
C TRP A 190 7.86 -16.11 17.97
N VAL A 191 7.87 -16.29 16.65
CA VAL A 191 7.79 -17.60 16.00
C VAL A 191 8.87 -18.54 16.52
N LEU A 192 10.13 -18.05 16.57
CA LEU A 192 11.26 -18.82 17.07
C LEU A 192 11.18 -19.13 18.57
N GLY A 193 10.50 -18.34 19.36
CA GLY A 193 10.25 -18.59 20.78
C GLY A 193 9.17 -19.64 21.06
N VAL A 194 8.06 -19.51 20.32
CA VAL A 194 6.85 -20.35 20.55
C VAL A 194 6.97 -21.73 19.91
N PHE A 195 7.36 -21.80 18.63
CA PHE A 195 7.45 -23.05 17.90
C PHE A 195 8.79 -23.74 18.18
N LYS A 196 8.76 -24.93 18.73
CA LYS A 196 9.95 -25.76 19.00
C LYS A 196 10.34 -26.64 17.81
N ASP A 197 9.37 -27.04 17.00
CA ASP A 197 9.63 -27.75 15.75
C ASP A 197 10.37 -26.83 14.76
N ARG A 198 11.57 -27.25 14.38
CA ARG A 198 12.44 -26.57 13.41
C ARG A 198 12.46 -27.24 12.05
N SER A 199 11.60 -28.21 11.82
CA SER A 199 11.50 -28.91 10.54
C SER A 199 11.27 -27.95 9.37
N LYS A 200 11.85 -28.29 8.22
CA LYS A 200 11.76 -27.49 7.00
C LYS A 200 10.31 -27.12 6.61
N PRO A 201 9.33 -28.07 6.58
CA PRO A 201 7.97 -27.73 6.15
C PRO A 201 7.29 -26.74 7.09
N VAL A 202 7.38 -26.96 8.41
CA VAL A 202 6.75 -26.09 9.42
C VAL A 202 7.35 -24.69 9.38
N MET A 203 8.67 -24.60 9.44
CA MET A 203 9.36 -23.31 9.48
C MET A 203 9.20 -22.50 8.18
N LEU A 204 9.19 -23.17 7.02
CA LEU A 204 8.93 -22.48 5.75
C LEU A 204 7.50 -21.94 5.65
N GLN A 205 6.51 -22.68 6.16
CA GLN A 205 5.13 -22.22 6.18
C GLN A 205 4.99 -20.99 7.07
N LEU A 206 5.54 -21.03 8.29
CA LEU A 206 5.53 -19.89 9.22
C LEU A 206 6.28 -18.68 8.65
N TYR A 207 7.45 -18.90 8.04
CA TYR A 207 8.20 -17.85 7.38
C TYR A 207 7.39 -17.19 6.26
N LYS A 208 6.85 -17.97 5.35
CA LYS A 208 6.13 -17.47 4.17
C LYS A 208 4.86 -16.71 4.56
N SER A 209 4.12 -17.20 5.55
CA SER A 209 2.83 -16.61 5.96
C SER A 209 2.98 -15.40 6.89
N LEU A 210 3.87 -15.44 7.87
CA LEU A 210 3.90 -14.45 8.95
C LEU A 210 5.02 -13.41 8.81
N ILE A 211 6.16 -13.79 8.22
CA ILE A 211 7.34 -12.93 8.15
C ILE A 211 7.51 -12.36 6.76
N ARG A 212 7.62 -13.22 5.74
CA ARG A 212 7.85 -12.80 4.37
C ARG A 212 6.72 -11.90 3.83
N SER A 213 5.47 -12.22 4.13
CA SER A 213 4.31 -11.41 3.76
C SER A 213 4.43 -9.95 4.23
N ARG A 214 5.03 -9.71 5.39
CA ARG A 214 5.26 -8.35 5.92
C ARG A 214 6.33 -7.60 5.16
N VAL A 215 7.45 -8.25 4.83
CA VAL A 215 8.57 -7.62 4.14
C VAL A 215 8.37 -7.51 2.62
N GLU A 216 7.28 -8.04 2.09
CA GLU A 216 6.90 -7.94 0.68
C GLU A 216 5.66 -7.06 0.44
N TYR A 217 4.93 -6.68 1.50
CA TYR A 217 3.71 -5.89 1.37
C TYR A 217 3.97 -4.56 0.66
N CYS A 218 3.23 -4.28 -0.42
CA CYS A 218 3.35 -3.08 -1.24
C CYS A 218 4.78 -2.79 -1.77
N CYS A 219 5.64 -3.80 -1.89
CA CYS A 219 7.04 -3.59 -2.27
C CYS A 219 7.25 -2.87 -3.62
N PRO A 220 6.38 -2.91 -4.63
CA PRO A 220 6.55 -2.09 -5.82
C PRO A 220 6.56 -0.58 -5.54
N LEU A 221 5.89 -0.14 -4.47
CA LEU A 221 5.84 1.28 -4.10
C LEU A 221 7.15 1.77 -3.46
N TRP A 222 7.73 0.98 -2.56
CA TRP A 222 8.85 1.40 -1.71
C TRP A 222 10.17 0.65 -1.99
N ASN A 223 10.28 -0.05 -3.11
CA ASN A 223 11.47 -0.86 -3.42
C ASN A 223 12.77 -0.08 -3.20
N PRO A 224 13.66 -0.52 -2.29
CA PRO A 224 14.85 0.23 -1.93
C PRO A 224 15.89 0.22 -3.04
N VAL A 225 16.53 1.37 -3.24
CA VAL A 225 17.72 1.51 -4.10
C VAL A 225 19.00 1.45 -3.26
N LYS A 226 18.92 1.86 -1.99
CA LYS A 226 20.06 1.92 -1.08
C LYS A 226 20.50 0.52 -0.67
N VAL A 227 21.75 0.18 -0.91
CA VAL A 227 22.33 -1.14 -0.63
C VAL A 227 22.14 -1.55 0.83
N SER A 228 22.32 -0.63 1.78
CA SER A 228 22.11 -0.93 3.21
C SER A 228 20.65 -1.33 3.54
N ASP A 229 19.66 -0.74 2.87
CA ASP A 229 18.27 -1.08 3.07
C ASP A 229 17.94 -2.46 2.45
N ILE A 230 18.54 -2.75 1.27
CA ILE A 230 18.46 -4.07 0.63
C ILE A 230 19.04 -5.14 1.55
N GLN A 231 20.24 -4.89 2.11
CA GLN A 231 20.91 -5.80 3.03
C GLN A 231 20.10 -6.05 4.30
N ALA A 232 19.55 -4.98 4.89
CA ALA A 232 18.76 -5.09 6.12
C ALA A 232 17.49 -5.93 5.92
N ILE A 233 16.84 -5.81 4.75
CA ILE A 233 15.68 -6.63 4.39
C ILE A 233 16.10 -8.09 4.20
N GLU A 234 17.21 -8.33 3.50
CA GLU A 234 17.72 -9.67 3.24
C GLU A 234 18.17 -10.38 4.53
N ASP A 235 18.71 -9.63 5.49
CA ASP A 235 19.13 -10.16 6.80
C ASP A 235 17.96 -10.77 7.60
N VAL A 236 16.72 -10.32 7.40
CA VAL A 236 15.54 -10.97 8.02
C VAL A 236 15.41 -12.41 7.54
N GLN A 237 15.51 -12.65 6.24
CA GLN A 237 15.44 -13.99 5.65
C GLN A 237 16.66 -14.82 6.05
N ARG A 238 17.85 -14.22 5.97
CA ARG A 238 19.12 -14.87 6.32
C ARG A 238 19.11 -15.38 7.76
N ASN A 239 18.72 -14.53 8.71
CA ASN A 239 18.72 -14.87 10.13
C ASN A 239 17.64 -15.91 10.48
N PHE A 240 16.46 -15.81 9.88
CA PHE A 240 15.40 -16.78 10.12
C PHE A 240 15.73 -18.15 9.52
N THR A 241 16.16 -18.19 8.26
CA THR A 241 16.45 -19.45 7.56
C THR A 241 17.59 -20.24 8.19
N ARG A 242 18.54 -19.56 8.83
CA ARG A 242 19.63 -20.23 9.60
C ARG A 242 19.12 -21.06 10.79
N ARG A 243 17.87 -20.82 11.23
CA ARG A 243 17.26 -21.52 12.37
C ARG A 243 16.43 -22.75 11.96
N ILE A 244 16.38 -23.05 10.67
CA ILE A 244 15.71 -24.24 10.13
C ILE A 244 16.64 -25.45 10.29
N ALA A 245 16.08 -26.59 10.69
CA ALA A 245 16.87 -27.81 10.87
C ALA A 245 17.58 -28.23 9.57
N GLY A 246 18.86 -28.60 9.69
CA GLY A 246 19.70 -29.04 8.58
C GLY A 246 20.18 -27.93 7.65
N THR A 247 20.07 -26.65 8.04
CA THR A 247 20.53 -25.51 7.21
C THR A 247 21.52 -24.59 7.89
N GLY A 248 21.90 -24.86 9.15
CA GLY A 248 22.73 -23.99 9.98
C GLY A 248 24.13 -23.79 9.42
N ASP A 249 24.74 -24.84 8.87
CA ASP A 249 26.11 -24.88 8.36
C ASP A 249 26.25 -24.43 6.92
N LEU A 250 25.13 -24.35 6.19
CA LEU A 250 25.10 -23.87 4.80
C LEU A 250 25.38 -22.37 4.75
N ASP A 251 26.07 -21.93 3.70
CA ASP A 251 26.11 -20.50 3.39
C ASP A 251 24.70 -19.99 3.02
N TYR A 252 24.55 -18.66 2.85
CA TYR A 252 23.22 -18.10 2.62
C TYR A 252 22.63 -18.53 1.26
N TRP A 253 23.45 -18.64 0.22
CA TRP A 253 23.03 -18.99 -1.14
C TRP A 253 22.67 -20.46 -1.26
N GLU A 254 23.51 -21.32 -0.69
CA GLU A 254 23.27 -22.75 -0.56
C GLU A 254 21.95 -23.01 0.19
N ARG A 255 21.73 -22.24 1.27
CA ARG A 255 20.52 -22.33 2.08
C ARG A 255 19.28 -21.93 1.30
N LEU A 256 19.30 -20.86 0.49
CA LEU A 256 18.20 -20.49 -0.39
C LEU A 256 17.89 -21.59 -1.39
N SER A 257 18.90 -22.20 -2.01
CA SER A 257 18.76 -23.31 -2.94
C SER A 257 18.15 -24.53 -2.23
N ALA A 258 18.69 -24.96 -1.09
CA ALA A 258 18.21 -26.10 -0.31
C ALA A 258 16.76 -25.94 0.18
N LEU A 259 16.33 -24.71 0.44
CA LEU A 259 14.99 -24.35 0.88
C LEU A 259 14.03 -24.02 -0.28
N ASN A 260 14.52 -24.03 -1.50
CA ASN A 260 13.78 -23.56 -2.69
C ASN A 260 13.17 -22.18 -2.48
N LEU A 261 14.02 -21.25 -2.05
CA LEU A 261 13.67 -19.84 -1.83
C LEU A 261 14.47 -18.96 -2.79
N LEU A 262 13.83 -17.93 -3.31
CA LEU A 262 14.52 -16.80 -3.94
C LEU A 262 14.92 -15.78 -2.87
N SER A 263 15.94 -14.96 -3.15
CA SER A 263 16.24 -13.80 -2.34
C SER A 263 15.04 -12.84 -2.28
N LEU A 264 14.96 -12.05 -1.23
CA LEU A 264 13.91 -11.03 -1.12
C LEU A 264 14.11 -9.91 -2.17
N GLN A 265 15.34 -9.63 -2.59
CA GLN A 265 15.62 -8.72 -3.69
C GLN A 265 15.04 -9.26 -5.00
N ARG A 266 15.35 -10.50 -5.38
CA ARG A 266 14.82 -11.14 -6.59
C ARG A 266 13.29 -11.19 -6.60
N ARG A 267 12.69 -11.40 -5.46
CA ARG A 267 11.23 -11.42 -5.33
C ARG A 267 10.62 -10.04 -5.54
N ARG A 268 11.24 -8.96 -5.02
CA ARG A 268 10.78 -7.58 -5.28
C ARG A 268 10.92 -7.22 -6.76
N GLU A 269 12.05 -7.55 -7.39
CA GLU A 269 12.24 -7.37 -8.84
C GLU A 269 11.14 -8.08 -9.63
N ARG A 270 10.82 -9.32 -9.27
CA ARG A 270 9.73 -10.07 -9.88
C ARG A 270 8.37 -9.38 -9.74
N TYR A 271 8.06 -8.82 -8.58
CA TYR A 271 6.81 -8.08 -8.38
C TYR A 271 6.76 -6.79 -9.21
N MET A 272 7.87 -6.08 -9.32
CA MET A 272 7.96 -4.89 -10.16
C MET A 272 7.74 -5.23 -11.64
N ILE A 273 8.37 -6.27 -12.13
CA ILE A 273 8.17 -6.74 -13.52
C ILE A 273 6.70 -7.12 -13.77
N ILE A 274 6.08 -7.85 -12.85
CA ILE A 274 4.65 -8.19 -12.95
C ILE A 274 3.77 -6.93 -12.95
N HIS A 275 4.12 -5.92 -12.16
CA HIS A 275 3.36 -4.67 -12.11
C HIS A 275 3.46 -3.91 -13.43
N VAL A 276 4.66 -3.77 -13.99
CA VAL A 276 4.89 -3.15 -15.30
C VAL A 276 4.13 -3.91 -16.40
N TRP A 277 4.19 -5.24 -16.38
CA TRP A 277 3.44 -6.07 -17.33
C TRP A 277 1.92 -5.81 -17.25
N LYS A 278 1.37 -5.66 -16.05
CA LYS A 278 -0.05 -5.36 -15.85
C LYS A 278 -0.45 -4.01 -16.44
N ILE A 279 0.42 -2.99 -16.31
CA ILE A 279 0.17 -1.65 -16.89
C ILE A 279 0.22 -1.73 -18.41
N LEU A 280 1.21 -2.43 -18.98
CA LEU A 280 1.35 -2.63 -20.42
C LEU A 280 0.13 -3.32 -21.05
N ASN A 281 -0.47 -4.26 -20.32
CA ASN A 281 -1.65 -5.01 -20.78
C ASN A 281 -2.97 -4.39 -20.25
N GLU A 282 -2.94 -3.13 -19.79
CA GLU A 282 -4.12 -2.36 -19.37
C GLU A 282 -4.98 -3.03 -18.28
N THR A 283 -4.39 -4.03 -17.56
CA THR A 283 -5.06 -4.69 -16.43
C THR A 283 -4.94 -3.89 -15.12
N THR A 284 -4.14 -2.84 -15.13
CA THR A 284 -3.95 -1.89 -14.01
C THR A 284 -3.74 -0.51 -14.61
N PRO A 285 -4.34 0.56 -14.05
CA PRO A 285 -4.10 1.93 -14.49
C PRO A 285 -2.63 2.31 -14.45
N ASN A 286 -2.21 3.20 -15.35
CA ASN A 286 -0.85 3.74 -15.38
C ASN A 286 -0.73 4.98 -14.47
N ASP A 287 -1.04 4.83 -13.20
CA ASP A 287 -1.03 5.92 -12.22
C ASP A 287 0.39 6.42 -11.88
N ILE A 288 1.41 5.65 -12.22
CA ILE A 288 2.82 6.03 -12.02
C ILE A 288 3.40 6.82 -13.21
N GLY A 289 2.57 7.15 -14.21
CA GLY A 289 2.96 7.99 -15.34
C GLY A 289 4.06 7.38 -16.20
N MET A 290 4.11 6.05 -16.37
CA MET A 290 5.06 5.42 -17.28
C MET A 290 4.79 5.87 -18.70
N GLN A 291 5.84 6.33 -19.39
CA GLN A 291 5.78 6.67 -20.81
C GLN A 291 6.15 5.46 -21.65
N PHE A 292 5.36 5.22 -22.69
CA PHE A 292 5.59 4.15 -23.66
C PHE A 292 5.98 4.74 -25.00
N THR A 293 6.87 4.05 -25.72
CA THR A 293 7.16 4.34 -27.11
C THR A 293 6.71 3.15 -27.94
N ASP A 294 5.90 3.41 -28.96
CA ASP A 294 5.53 2.36 -29.92
C ASP A 294 6.74 2.06 -30.81
N ASN A 295 7.12 0.80 -30.82
CA ASN A 295 8.14 0.31 -31.75
C ASN A 295 7.48 -0.71 -32.70
N MET A 296 7.45 -0.38 -34.01
CA MET A 296 6.78 -1.22 -35.04
C MET A 296 7.25 -2.67 -35.05
N ARG A 297 8.47 -2.96 -34.55
CA ARG A 297 9.05 -4.34 -34.58
C ARG A 297 8.93 -5.09 -33.23
N LEU A 298 8.76 -4.39 -32.12
CA LEU A 298 8.90 -4.95 -30.77
C LEU A 298 7.73 -4.64 -29.84
N GLY A 299 6.65 -4.03 -30.35
CA GLY A 299 5.52 -3.59 -29.52
C GLY A 299 5.81 -2.35 -28.64
N LYS A 300 5.00 -2.14 -27.62
CA LYS A 300 5.18 -1.01 -26.69
C LYS A 300 6.46 -1.16 -25.88
N LYS A 301 7.38 -0.23 -25.98
CA LYS A 301 8.56 -0.14 -25.12
C LYS A 301 8.34 0.89 -24.02
N VAL A 302 8.75 0.57 -22.81
CA VAL A 302 8.77 1.52 -21.71
C VAL A 302 9.88 2.54 -21.94
N LYS A 303 9.53 3.82 -21.99
CA LYS A 303 10.50 4.92 -21.99
C LYS A 303 11.00 5.09 -20.56
N ILE A 304 12.21 4.62 -20.30
CA ILE A 304 12.84 4.76 -18.98
C ILE A 304 13.22 6.23 -18.80
N PRO A 305 12.70 6.94 -17.77
CA PRO A 305 13.19 8.27 -17.45
C PRO A 305 14.68 8.22 -17.15
N ALA A 306 15.43 9.26 -17.56
CA ALA A 306 16.89 9.31 -17.41
C ALA A 306 17.39 9.12 -15.95
N PHE A 307 16.52 9.25 -14.97
CA PHE A 307 16.79 9.06 -13.54
C PHE A 307 16.74 7.61 -13.05
N ASN A 308 16.21 6.69 -13.83
CA ASN A 308 16.01 5.28 -13.41
C ASN A 308 16.73 4.32 -14.36
N LYS A 309 18.05 4.48 -14.49
CA LYS A 309 18.90 3.51 -15.23
C LYS A 309 18.89 2.08 -14.63
N HIS A 310 18.20 1.88 -13.51
CA HIS A 310 18.19 0.65 -12.72
C HIS A 310 16.81 -0.03 -12.63
N ALA A 311 15.91 0.24 -13.56
CA ALA A 311 14.63 -0.48 -13.57
C ALA A 311 14.75 -1.80 -14.36
N PRO A 312 14.25 -2.94 -13.84
CA PRO A 312 14.35 -4.25 -14.49
C PRO A 312 13.39 -4.40 -15.69
N LEU A 313 13.33 -3.36 -16.53
CA LEU A 313 12.34 -3.24 -17.61
C LEU A 313 12.72 -4.00 -18.87
N SER A 314 14.00 -4.36 -19.04
CA SER A 314 14.49 -5.15 -20.20
C SER A 314 13.91 -6.57 -20.20
N ALA A 315 13.61 -7.14 -19.03
CA ALA A 315 13.02 -8.48 -18.93
C ALA A 315 11.57 -8.53 -19.44
N VAL A 316 10.84 -7.40 -19.47
CA VAL A 316 9.46 -7.36 -19.95
C VAL A 316 9.40 -7.51 -21.47
N SER A 317 10.38 -6.96 -22.20
CA SER A 317 10.41 -6.98 -23.66
C SER A 317 10.58 -8.38 -24.28
N HIS A 318 11.08 -9.36 -23.52
CA HIS A 318 11.26 -10.73 -24.00
C HIS A 318 9.97 -11.57 -23.98
N TYR A 319 8.94 -11.13 -23.28
CA TYR A 319 7.69 -11.89 -23.08
C TYR A 319 6.44 -11.13 -23.54
N ASP A 320 6.62 -10.11 -24.36
CA ASP A 320 5.54 -9.25 -24.85
C ASP A 320 4.86 -9.93 -26.06
N SER A 321 4.08 -10.97 -25.77
CA SER A 321 3.06 -11.46 -26.70
C SER A 321 1.70 -10.92 -26.25
N PRO A 322 0.94 -10.23 -27.11
CA PRO A 322 -0.38 -9.67 -26.75
C PRO A 322 -1.40 -10.68 -26.24
N ALA A 323 -1.13 -11.97 -26.42
CA ALA A 323 -2.00 -13.07 -26.01
C ALA A 323 -1.60 -13.76 -24.69
N THR A 324 -0.54 -13.30 -24.02
CA THR A 324 -0.06 -13.98 -22.81
C THR A 324 -0.92 -13.62 -21.61
N GLN A 325 -1.70 -14.56 -21.10
CA GLN A 325 -2.44 -14.37 -19.85
C GLN A 325 -1.47 -14.17 -18.68
N LEU A 326 -1.85 -13.37 -17.68
CA LEU A 326 -1.04 -13.06 -16.49
C LEU A 326 -0.46 -14.32 -15.82
N TYR A 327 -1.20 -15.41 -15.81
CA TYR A 327 -0.74 -16.69 -15.23
C TYR A 327 0.46 -17.26 -16.02
N MET A 328 0.37 -17.32 -17.36
CA MET A 328 1.47 -17.79 -18.22
C MET A 328 2.69 -16.88 -18.12
N PHE A 329 2.48 -15.57 -18.12
CA PHE A 329 3.56 -14.60 -17.91
C PHE A 329 4.32 -14.86 -16.61
N LYS A 330 3.62 -15.10 -15.50
CA LYS A 330 4.24 -15.40 -14.20
C LYS A 330 5.06 -16.70 -14.21
N ILE A 331 4.63 -17.73 -14.96
CA ILE A 331 5.37 -18.99 -15.12
C ILE A 331 6.65 -18.76 -15.94
N LEU A 332 6.54 -18.10 -17.09
CA LEU A 332 7.67 -17.81 -17.95
C LEU A 332 8.69 -16.92 -17.25
N LEU A 333 8.23 -15.88 -16.59
CA LEU A 333 9.09 -15.02 -15.76
C LEU A 333 9.78 -15.82 -14.64
N GLY A 334 9.08 -16.76 -14.00
CA GLY A 334 9.68 -17.66 -13.02
C GLY A 334 10.81 -18.48 -13.58
N LYS A 335 10.64 -19.10 -14.76
CA LYS A 335 11.68 -19.87 -15.45
C LYS A 335 12.89 -18.99 -15.78
N PHE A 336 12.65 -17.84 -16.42
CA PHE A 336 13.71 -16.87 -16.76
C PHE A 336 14.52 -16.43 -15.54
N LEU A 337 13.85 -16.11 -14.43
CA LEU A 337 14.52 -15.69 -13.20
C LEU A 337 15.36 -16.78 -12.55
N HIS A 338 15.07 -18.06 -12.80
CA HIS A 338 15.91 -19.17 -12.32
C HIS A 338 17.21 -19.33 -13.09
N GLU A 339 17.29 -18.84 -14.33
CA GLU A 339 18.50 -18.86 -15.16
C GLU A 339 19.50 -17.78 -14.77
N ILE A 340 19.04 -16.72 -14.07
CA ILE A 340 19.89 -15.60 -13.66
C ILE A 340 20.39 -15.83 -12.21
N PRO A 341 21.70 -15.67 -11.92
CA PRO A 341 22.23 -15.81 -10.57
C PRO A 341 21.52 -14.91 -9.57
N ASP A 342 21.09 -15.49 -8.45
CA ASP A 342 20.38 -14.79 -7.37
C ASP A 342 21.27 -14.59 -6.15
N LYS A 343 22.13 -13.58 -6.21
CA LYS A 343 23.10 -13.24 -5.18
C LYS A 343 23.03 -11.77 -4.79
N PRO A 344 21.98 -11.33 -4.08
CA PRO A 344 21.87 -9.94 -3.63
C PRO A 344 22.99 -9.59 -2.66
N PRO A 345 23.35 -8.30 -2.50
CA PRO A 345 24.36 -7.87 -1.56
C PRO A 345 23.94 -8.24 -0.12
N VAL A 346 24.78 -8.99 0.57
CA VAL A 346 24.59 -9.37 1.97
C VAL A 346 25.80 -8.92 2.78
N LYS A 347 25.56 -8.46 4.01
CA LYS A 347 26.63 -8.01 4.90
C LYS A 347 27.68 -9.12 5.10
N GLY A 348 28.93 -8.82 4.84
CA GLY A 348 30.04 -9.77 4.93
C GLY A 348 30.31 -10.59 3.67
N TYR A 349 29.51 -10.46 2.61
CA TYR A 349 29.80 -11.05 1.31
C TYR A 349 30.15 -9.94 0.31
N HIS A 350 31.40 -9.92 -0.13
CA HIS A 350 31.84 -9.06 -1.23
C HIS A 350 31.61 -9.82 -2.54
N THR A 351 30.66 -9.39 -3.32
CA THR A 351 30.51 -9.88 -4.69
C THR A 351 31.57 -9.20 -5.55
N THR A 352 32.54 -9.97 -6.00
CA THR A 352 33.62 -9.51 -6.91
C THR A 352 33.14 -9.28 -8.35
N GLN A 353 31.88 -9.59 -8.64
CA GLN A 353 31.25 -9.33 -9.93
C GLN A 353 29.86 -8.72 -9.71
N ASN A 354 29.69 -7.53 -10.26
CA ASN A 354 28.51 -6.66 -10.07
C ASN A 354 27.25 -7.06 -10.88
N ARG A 355 27.09 -8.31 -11.28
CA ARG A 355 25.95 -8.73 -12.12
C ARG A 355 25.02 -9.69 -11.39
N ASN A 356 24.44 -9.24 -10.29
CA ASN A 356 23.57 -10.07 -9.44
C ASN A 356 22.09 -9.66 -9.47
N SER A 357 21.78 -8.60 -10.17
CA SER A 357 20.42 -8.10 -10.39
C SER A 357 19.99 -8.35 -11.86
N ILE A 358 18.69 -8.48 -12.10
CA ILE A 358 18.10 -8.48 -13.45
C ILE A 358 18.48 -7.20 -14.21
N ILE A 359 18.83 -6.15 -13.49
CA ILE A 359 19.23 -4.84 -14.04
C ILE A 359 20.60 -4.92 -14.74
N ASP A 360 21.41 -5.87 -14.35
CA ASP A 360 22.79 -6.03 -14.84
C ASP A 360 22.88 -6.95 -16.09
N TRP A 361 21.72 -7.46 -16.55
CA TRP A 361 21.55 -8.36 -17.73
C TRP A 361 20.73 -7.64 -18.84
#